data_7b8dd9a3eb83941b0d411a39d7c194cb
#
_entry.id   7b8dd9a3eb83941b0d411a39d7c194cb
#
_cell.length_a   1.000
_cell.length_b   1.000
_cell.length_c   1.000
_cell.angle_alpha   90.00
_cell.angle_beta   90.00
_cell.angle_gamma   90.00
#
_symmetry.space_group_name_H-M   'P 1'
#
loop_
_entity.id
_entity.type
_entity.pdbx_description
1 polymer ?
#
loop_
_entity_poly.entity_id
_entity_poly.type
_entity_poly.pdbx_seq_one_letter_code
_entity_poly.pdbx_strand_id
1 'polypeptide(L)'
;MGEKRQLVGDYNYMNVAGIYEPDLSVIMPHQLLNGMTLQSQYIYGGFTTASGKTYIVERKFIGPMSGGNYILANGSGSMELLPESGRSAKGEMVREIEPLRRNWKSKGMLHDSSELPIDLTLTDDHIDWAEGDALSLSGPRAAHGVQFFAPARTEPLGYASQAYWVTGTVLGEPVEGPVFFDHLYFQHGAEWKEYRWYIDLQVSWNVFANKFDDGSIEFGHIVRGRQGWSAGVVVEGDRAMAVCTDVRGDFTLDDEGYVTGGAYDLGRAGTWNFSGDSSQQMGGFNKARWGGYRAQGGLTRRQGDERKLVNGWTWLECFADRIKSEGLVRG
;
A
#
# COMPACT_ATOMS: atom_id res chain seq x y z
N MET A 1 17.18 26.24 11.75
CA MET A 1 17.05 26.01 10.30
C MET A 1 17.22 24.52 10.14
N GLY A 2 16.13 23.80 9.88
CA GLY A 2 16.21 22.37 9.60
C GLY A 2 17.03 22.14 8.33
N GLU A 3 17.89 21.13 8.33
CA GLU A 3 18.58 20.69 7.13
C GLU A 3 17.52 20.45 6.03
N LYS A 4 17.78 20.96 4.84
CA LYS A 4 16.92 20.68 3.69
C LYS A 4 17.03 19.18 3.42
N ARG A 5 15.94 18.44 3.63
CA ARG A 5 15.82 17.04 3.25
C ARG A 5 16.11 16.90 1.77
N GLN A 6 17.02 16.01 1.44
CA GLN A 6 17.39 15.77 0.06
C GLN A 6 16.58 14.58 -0.47
N LEU A 7 15.88 14.79 -1.57
CA LEU A 7 15.27 13.71 -2.32
C LEU A 7 16.39 12.86 -2.94
N VAL A 8 16.37 11.55 -2.65
CA VAL A 8 17.25 10.57 -3.29
C VAL A 8 16.41 9.79 -4.29
N GLY A 9 16.81 9.77 -5.55
CA GLY A 9 16.00 9.10 -6.55
C GLY A 9 16.58 9.11 -7.96
N ASP A 10 15.86 8.44 -8.84
CA ASP A 10 16.07 8.45 -10.28
C ASP A 10 15.09 9.43 -10.92
N TYR A 11 15.61 10.29 -11.79
CA TYR A 11 14.84 11.38 -12.39
C TYR A 11 14.86 11.23 -13.91
N ASN A 12 13.69 11.22 -14.51
CA ASN A 12 13.53 11.28 -15.95
C ASN A 12 12.43 12.26 -16.35
N TYR A 13 12.21 12.39 -17.65
CA TYR A 13 11.23 13.33 -18.19
C TYR A 13 9.79 13.08 -17.72
N MET A 14 9.42 11.82 -17.47
CA MET A 14 8.03 11.43 -17.17
C MET A 14 7.77 11.23 -15.68
N ASN A 15 8.76 10.76 -14.93
CA ASN A 15 8.59 10.41 -13.53
C ASN A 15 9.77 10.89 -12.68
N VAL A 16 9.48 11.14 -11.41
CA VAL A 16 10.46 11.32 -10.34
C VAL A 16 10.13 10.31 -9.26
N ALA A 17 11.11 9.55 -8.82
CA ALA A 17 10.96 8.59 -7.74
C ALA A 17 12.08 8.70 -6.73
N GLY A 18 11.84 8.31 -5.47
CA GLY A 18 12.86 8.36 -4.44
C GLY A 18 12.36 7.93 -3.08
N ILE A 19 13.30 7.89 -2.15
CA ILE A 19 12.99 7.74 -0.71
C ILE A 19 12.84 9.12 -0.07
N TYR A 20 12.13 9.17 1.06
CA TYR A 20 12.06 10.35 1.90
C TYR A 20 12.02 9.97 3.37
N GLU A 21 12.51 10.84 4.22
CA GLU A 21 12.31 10.72 5.65
C GLU A 21 10.88 11.16 5.98
N PRO A 22 10.02 10.28 6.52
CA PRO A 22 8.64 10.62 6.83
C PRO A 22 8.54 11.79 7.78
N ASP A 23 7.60 12.67 7.48
CA ASP A 23 7.31 13.87 8.22
C ASP A 23 5.79 14.00 8.38
N LEU A 24 5.31 14.08 9.59
CA LEU A 24 3.88 14.21 9.88
C LEU A 24 3.23 15.41 9.19
N SER A 25 4.01 16.44 8.85
CA SER A 25 3.50 17.60 8.12
C SER A 25 3.07 17.27 6.70
N VAL A 26 3.66 16.25 6.06
CA VAL A 26 3.38 15.87 4.67
C VAL A 26 2.05 15.13 4.53
N ILE A 27 1.53 14.55 5.59
CA ILE A 27 0.31 13.73 5.57
C ILE A 27 -0.95 14.51 5.94
N MET A 28 -0.88 15.82 5.93
CA MET A 28 -2.02 16.66 6.30
C MET A 28 -2.91 16.99 5.10
N PRO A 29 -4.25 16.88 5.24
CA PRO A 29 -5.19 17.04 4.12
C PRO A 29 -5.17 18.41 3.44
N HIS A 30 -4.71 19.44 4.14
CA HIS A 30 -4.65 20.81 3.61
C HIS A 30 -3.29 21.17 3.02
N GLN A 31 -2.32 20.26 3.06
CA GLN A 31 -1.03 20.51 2.45
C GLN A 31 -1.03 20.20 0.96
N LEU A 32 -0.29 21.02 0.22
CA LEU A 32 -0.08 20.83 -1.20
C LEU A 32 1.29 20.20 -1.44
N LEU A 33 1.30 19.08 -2.15
CA LEU A 33 2.51 18.51 -2.72
C LEU A 33 2.59 18.89 -4.20
N ASN A 34 3.57 19.70 -4.58
CA ASN A 34 3.69 20.18 -5.97
C ASN A 34 2.39 20.82 -6.52
N GLY A 35 1.64 21.52 -5.68
CA GLY A 35 0.36 22.14 -6.05
C GLY A 35 -0.83 21.20 -6.08
N MET A 36 -0.67 19.94 -5.72
CA MET A 36 -1.73 18.95 -5.63
C MET A 36 -2.20 18.77 -4.19
N THR A 37 -3.49 18.55 -3.99
CA THR A 37 -4.06 18.29 -2.68
C THR A 37 -4.00 16.81 -2.33
N LEU A 38 -3.87 16.49 -1.04
CA LEU A 38 -4.04 15.14 -0.53
C LEU A 38 -5.52 14.73 -0.66
N GLN A 39 -5.83 13.84 -1.60
CA GLN A 39 -7.20 13.45 -1.91
C GLN A 39 -7.62 12.17 -1.21
N SER A 40 -6.78 11.16 -1.22
CA SER A 40 -7.07 9.91 -0.56
C SER A 40 -5.86 9.33 0.14
N GLN A 41 -6.16 8.60 1.19
CA GLN A 41 -5.19 7.84 1.95
C GLN A 41 -5.72 6.44 2.17
N TYR A 42 -4.82 5.46 2.17
CA TYR A 42 -5.14 4.08 2.45
C TYR A 42 -4.21 3.59 3.53
N ILE A 43 -4.78 3.07 4.62
CA ILE A 43 -4.02 2.31 5.62
C ILE A 43 -4.45 0.86 5.52
N TYR A 44 -3.49 -0.04 5.33
CA TYR A 44 -3.77 -1.46 5.15
C TYR A 44 -2.60 -2.33 5.57
N GLY A 45 -2.89 -3.59 5.86
CA GLY A 45 -1.89 -4.58 6.21
C GLY A 45 -2.37 -6.00 5.99
N GLY A 46 -1.43 -6.92 5.87
CA GLY A 46 -1.68 -8.34 5.78
C GLY A 46 -0.92 -9.11 6.84
N PHE A 47 -1.62 -10.02 7.52
CA PHE A 47 -1.12 -10.70 8.70
C PHE A 47 -1.45 -12.18 8.65
N THR A 48 -0.44 -13.02 8.84
CA THR A 48 -0.67 -14.46 9.01
C THR A 48 -0.49 -14.83 10.48
N THR A 49 -1.53 -15.42 11.07
CA THR A 49 -1.53 -15.88 12.45
C THR A 49 -0.71 -17.16 12.61
N ALA A 50 -0.41 -17.53 13.84
CA ALA A 50 0.26 -18.79 14.13
C ALA A 50 -0.54 -20.03 13.69
N SER A 51 -1.86 -19.92 13.54
CA SER A 51 -2.73 -20.99 13.03
C SER A 51 -2.70 -21.11 11.48
N GLY A 52 -2.01 -20.20 10.78
CA GLY A 52 -1.95 -20.14 9.33
C GLY A 52 -3.13 -19.38 8.69
N LYS A 53 -4.01 -18.79 9.49
CA LYS A 53 -5.05 -17.90 8.98
C LYS A 53 -4.46 -16.56 8.61
N THR A 54 -4.82 -16.02 7.45
CA THR A 54 -4.39 -14.71 6.99
C THR A 54 -5.53 -13.71 7.08
N TYR A 55 -5.25 -12.55 7.66
CA TYR A 55 -6.12 -11.37 7.65
C TYR A 55 -5.54 -10.31 6.73
N ILE A 56 -6.42 -9.62 6.00
CA ILE A 56 -6.11 -8.36 5.31
C ILE A 56 -7.05 -7.31 5.85
N VAL A 57 -6.51 -6.21 6.31
CA VAL A 57 -7.28 -5.07 6.83
C VAL A 57 -7.00 -3.83 5.99
N GLU A 58 -8.03 -3.06 5.68
CA GLU A 58 -7.89 -1.80 4.94
C GLU A 58 -8.88 -0.76 5.43
N ARG A 59 -8.41 0.49 5.49
CA ARG A 59 -9.25 1.68 5.68
C ARG A 59 -8.88 2.74 4.66
N LYS A 60 -9.88 3.32 4.05
CA LYS A 60 -9.74 4.40 3.08
C LYS A 60 -10.25 5.71 3.70
N PHE A 61 -9.45 6.76 3.51
CA PHE A 61 -9.83 8.13 3.86
C PHE A 61 -9.88 8.96 2.59
N ILE A 62 -10.98 9.68 2.37
CA ILE A 62 -11.18 10.59 1.22
C ILE A 62 -11.44 11.98 1.79
N GLY A 63 -10.47 12.88 1.63
CA GLY A 63 -10.55 14.18 2.30
C GLY A 63 -10.78 14.01 3.80
N PRO A 64 -11.85 14.60 4.38
CA PRO A 64 -12.16 14.48 5.80
C PRO A 64 -12.93 13.20 6.17
N MET A 65 -13.26 12.34 5.22
CA MET A 65 -14.18 11.22 5.44
C MET A 65 -13.44 9.89 5.49
N SER A 66 -13.88 8.97 6.35
CA SER A 66 -13.54 7.55 6.27
C SER A 66 -14.61 6.78 5.49
N GLY A 67 -14.17 5.78 4.71
CA GLY A 67 -15.07 4.91 3.96
C GLY A 67 -14.30 3.78 3.30
N GLY A 68 -14.96 2.73 2.81
CA GLY A 68 -14.28 1.61 2.18
C GLY A 68 -13.44 0.79 3.16
N ASN A 69 -14.05 0.35 4.24
CA ASN A 69 -13.38 -0.39 5.31
C ASN A 69 -13.52 -1.89 5.06
N TYR A 70 -12.40 -2.62 5.09
CA TYR A 70 -12.37 -4.05 4.87
C TYR A 70 -11.63 -4.75 6.00
N ILE A 71 -12.18 -5.88 6.45
CA ILE A 71 -11.47 -6.95 7.14
C ILE A 71 -11.78 -8.22 6.35
N LEU A 72 -10.75 -8.78 5.75
CA LEU A 72 -10.86 -10.03 5.01
C LEU A 72 -10.09 -11.11 5.74
N ALA A 73 -10.54 -12.34 5.60
CA ALA A 73 -9.76 -13.50 6.04
C ALA A 73 -9.80 -14.58 4.97
N ASN A 74 -8.75 -15.39 4.89
CA ASN A 74 -8.78 -16.55 4.02
C ASN A 74 -9.74 -17.59 4.60
N GLY A 75 -10.74 -17.92 3.78
CA GLY A 75 -11.68 -19.01 4.03
C GLY A 75 -11.17 -20.32 3.45
N SER A 76 -12.06 -21.08 2.85
CA SER A 76 -11.76 -22.41 2.25
C SER A 76 -11.00 -22.36 0.91
N GLY A 77 -10.58 -21.19 0.43
CA GLY A 77 -9.89 -21.11 -0.88
C GLY A 77 -9.46 -19.71 -1.33
N SER A 78 -10.08 -18.66 -0.82
CA SER A 78 -9.74 -17.26 -1.15
C SER A 78 -10.10 -16.35 0.00
N MET A 79 -9.73 -15.06 -0.11
CA MET A 79 -10.10 -14.06 0.88
C MET A 79 -11.60 -13.76 0.81
N GLU A 80 -12.24 -13.78 1.95
CA GLU A 80 -13.65 -13.46 2.13
C GLU A 80 -13.80 -12.19 2.97
N LEU A 81 -14.73 -11.33 2.59
CA LEU A 81 -15.06 -10.13 3.36
C LEU A 81 -15.83 -10.55 4.62
N LEU A 82 -15.29 -10.24 5.77
CA LEU A 82 -15.92 -10.57 7.04
C LEU A 82 -17.01 -9.57 7.40
N PRO A 83 -18.10 -10.01 8.08
CA PRO A 83 -19.19 -9.15 8.55
C PRO A 83 -18.69 -8.02 9.46
N GLU A 84 -17.63 -8.24 10.23
CA GLU A 84 -16.99 -7.28 11.12
C GLU A 84 -16.49 -6.02 10.38
N SER A 85 -16.22 -6.13 9.07
CA SER A 85 -15.90 -4.97 8.22
C SER A 85 -16.97 -3.87 8.28
N GLY A 86 -18.22 -4.26 8.46
CA GLY A 86 -19.35 -3.33 8.58
C GLY A 86 -19.42 -2.57 9.91
N ARG A 87 -18.68 -3.02 10.93
CA ARG A 87 -18.70 -2.42 12.27
C ARG A 87 -17.85 -1.16 12.38
N SER A 88 -16.84 -0.99 11.54
CA SER A 88 -15.98 0.21 11.58
C SER A 88 -16.76 1.46 11.23
N ALA A 89 -16.63 2.50 12.03
CA ALA A 89 -17.29 3.76 11.84
C ALA A 89 -16.90 4.39 10.49
N LYS A 90 -17.91 4.78 9.74
CA LYS A 90 -17.78 5.52 8.48
C LYS A 90 -18.21 6.96 8.71
N GLY A 91 -17.57 7.88 8.03
CA GLY A 91 -17.96 9.28 8.13
C GLY A 91 -16.81 10.21 8.47
N GLU A 92 -17.09 11.30 9.16
CA GLU A 92 -16.11 12.35 9.43
C GLU A 92 -14.95 11.86 10.30
N MET A 93 -13.72 12.15 9.84
CA MET A 93 -12.50 11.95 10.60
C MET A 93 -12.12 13.25 11.32
N VAL A 94 -12.13 13.22 12.64
CA VAL A 94 -11.55 14.29 13.46
C VAL A 94 -10.05 14.09 13.51
N ARG A 95 -9.30 15.11 13.12
CA ARG A 95 -7.85 15.11 13.09
C ARG A 95 -7.31 16.15 14.06
N GLU A 96 -6.74 15.69 15.16
CA GLU A 96 -6.03 16.52 16.12
C GLU A 96 -4.56 16.61 15.72
N ILE A 97 -4.03 17.82 15.68
CA ILE A 97 -2.67 18.11 15.22
C ILE A 97 -1.88 18.66 16.40
N GLU A 98 -0.97 17.87 16.90
CA GLU A 98 0.05 18.29 17.85
C GLU A 98 1.43 18.35 17.16
N PRO A 99 2.43 19.06 17.68
CA PRO A 99 3.71 19.21 17.03
C PRO A 99 4.41 17.90 16.64
N LEU A 100 4.28 16.87 17.49
CA LEU A 100 4.95 15.56 17.31
C LEU A 100 3.97 14.39 17.20
N ARG A 101 2.68 14.68 17.04
CA ARG A 101 1.66 13.63 17.06
C ARG A 101 0.46 14.02 16.21
N ARG A 102 -0.16 13.02 15.59
CA ARG A 102 -1.44 13.12 14.89
C ARG A 102 -2.40 12.10 15.46
N ASN A 103 -3.55 12.56 15.92
CA ASN A 103 -4.63 11.68 16.35
C ASN A 103 -5.79 11.81 15.37
N TRP A 104 -6.19 10.71 14.79
CA TRP A 104 -7.29 10.64 13.86
C TRP A 104 -8.36 9.73 14.42
N LYS A 105 -9.56 10.26 14.57
CA LYS A 105 -10.70 9.51 15.10
C LYS A 105 -11.89 9.64 14.15
N SER A 106 -12.51 8.51 13.81
CA SER A 106 -13.78 8.54 13.10
C SER A 106 -14.93 8.78 14.07
N LYS A 107 -15.88 9.66 13.67
CA LYS A 107 -17.08 9.92 14.49
C LYS A 107 -18.25 9.03 14.15
N GLY A 108 -18.21 8.29 13.03
CA GLY A 108 -19.36 7.63 12.48
C GLY A 108 -20.41 8.60 11.91
N MET A 109 -21.20 8.14 10.96
CA MET A 109 -22.30 8.90 10.36
C MET A 109 -23.60 8.73 11.13
N LEU A 110 -23.75 7.62 11.83
CA LEU A 110 -24.94 7.28 12.60
C LEU A 110 -24.61 7.45 14.09
N HIS A 111 -25.56 7.98 14.84
CA HIS A 111 -25.47 8.00 16.30
C HIS A 111 -25.65 6.59 16.91
N ASP A 112 -25.39 5.55 16.13
CA ASP A 112 -25.50 4.18 16.57
C ASP A 112 -24.25 3.80 17.37
N SER A 113 -24.46 3.41 18.62
CA SER A 113 -23.42 2.97 19.55
C SER A 113 -22.75 1.65 19.14
N SER A 114 -23.21 0.99 18.08
CA SER A 114 -22.63 -0.26 17.55
C SER A 114 -21.44 -0.06 16.63
N GLU A 115 -21.24 1.13 16.08
CA GLU A 115 -20.10 1.42 15.22
C GLU A 115 -18.81 1.57 16.04
N LEU A 116 -17.75 0.86 15.62
CA LEU A 116 -16.43 0.96 16.24
C LEU A 116 -15.68 2.17 15.69
N PRO A 117 -15.32 3.15 16.54
CA PRO A 117 -14.52 4.28 16.09
C PRO A 117 -13.12 3.81 15.65
N ILE A 118 -12.66 4.37 14.53
CA ILE A 118 -11.25 4.28 14.16
C ILE A 118 -10.49 5.25 15.06
N ASP A 119 -9.47 4.76 15.74
CA ASP A 119 -8.53 5.55 16.53
C ASP A 119 -7.12 5.29 16.01
N LEU A 120 -6.55 6.28 15.34
CA LEU A 120 -5.25 6.20 14.70
C LEU A 120 -4.34 7.29 15.27
N THR A 121 -3.28 6.89 15.92
CA THR A 121 -2.23 7.78 16.40
C THR A 121 -0.97 7.58 15.59
N LEU A 122 -0.40 8.67 15.11
CA LEU A 122 0.83 8.71 14.31
C LEU A 122 1.85 9.64 14.98
N THR A 123 3.08 9.17 15.06
CA THR A 123 4.27 9.99 15.35
C THR A 123 5.25 9.86 14.17
N ASP A 124 6.39 10.54 14.21
CA ASP A 124 7.40 10.43 13.15
C ASP A 124 7.95 9.00 13.00
N ASP A 125 7.89 8.18 14.04
CA ASP A 125 8.52 6.86 14.12
C ASP A 125 7.58 5.72 14.53
N HIS A 126 6.29 5.99 14.79
CA HIS A 126 5.39 5.00 15.36
C HIS A 126 3.94 5.17 14.89
N ILE A 127 3.21 4.06 14.89
CA ILE A 127 1.77 4.00 14.65
C ILE A 127 1.06 3.20 15.74
N ASP A 128 -0.07 3.71 16.22
CA ASP A 128 -1.08 2.97 16.96
C ASP A 128 -2.39 3.04 16.19
N TRP A 129 -3.00 1.89 15.92
CA TRP A 129 -4.26 1.79 15.20
C TRP A 129 -5.21 0.85 15.93
N ALA A 130 -6.30 1.39 16.45
CA ALA A 130 -7.30 0.65 17.21
C ALA A 130 -8.72 0.87 16.69
N GLU A 131 -9.54 -0.17 16.77
CA GLU A 131 -10.97 -0.15 16.46
C GLU A 131 -11.72 -1.10 17.39
N GLY A 132 -11.96 -0.64 18.62
CA GLY A 132 -12.64 -1.41 19.65
C GLY A 132 -12.00 -2.78 19.85
N ASP A 133 -12.79 -3.85 19.74
CA ASP A 133 -12.37 -5.24 19.84
C ASP A 133 -11.98 -5.89 18.50
N ALA A 134 -12.18 -5.18 17.38
CA ALA A 134 -11.89 -5.71 16.05
C ALA A 134 -10.42 -5.60 15.68
N LEU A 135 -9.75 -4.53 16.10
CA LEU A 135 -8.38 -4.26 15.70
C LEU A 135 -7.63 -3.53 16.81
N SER A 136 -6.40 -3.97 17.09
CA SER A 136 -5.45 -3.26 17.93
C SER A 136 -4.04 -3.57 17.45
N LEU A 137 -3.43 -2.62 16.74
CA LEU A 137 -2.10 -2.76 16.14
C LEU A 137 -1.20 -1.62 16.59
N SER A 138 0.04 -1.92 16.92
CA SER A 138 1.03 -0.93 17.35
C SER A 138 2.42 -1.34 16.89
N GLY A 139 3.21 -0.37 16.43
CA GLY A 139 4.58 -0.67 16.04
C GLY A 139 5.36 0.49 15.45
N PRO A 140 6.70 0.34 15.39
CA PRO A 140 7.57 1.35 14.85
C PRO A 140 7.48 1.44 13.32
N ARG A 141 7.89 2.59 12.81
CA ARG A 141 8.18 2.75 11.39
C ARG A 141 9.26 1.75 10.95
N ALA A 142 9.01 1.06 9.86
CA ALA A 142 9.86 -0.01 9.37
C ALA A 142 11.12 0.51 8.65
N ALA A 143 10.96 1.63 7.89
CA ALA A 143 12.01 2.21 7.07
C ALA A 143 11.65 3.67 6.71
N HIS A 144 12.53 4.35 5.94
CA HIS A 144 12.16 5.56 5.23
C HIS A 144 10.97 5.32 4.31
N GLY A 145 10.22 6.38 4.00
CA GLY A 145 9.11 6.31 3.06
C GLY A 145 9.58 6.25 1.61
N VAL A 146 8.68 5.81 0.74
CA VAL A 146 8.87 5.81 -0.71
C VAL A 146 7.92 6.81 -1.35
N GLN A 147 8.35 7.46 -2.41
CA GLN A 147 7.52 8.44 -3.12
C GLN A 147 7.82 8.44 -4.61
N PHE A 148 6.83 8.84 -5.38
CA PHE A 148 7.02 9.17 -6.80
C PHE A 148 6.07 10.29 -7.23
N PHE A 149 6.48 10.99 -8.25
CA PHE A 149 5.70 12.02 -8.91
C PHE A 149 5.68 11.75 -10.41
N ALA A 150 4.48 11.66 -10.96
CA ALA A 150 4.25 11.51 -12.39
C ALA A 150 3.63 12.81 -12.92
N PRO A 151 4.41 13.68 -13.57
CA PRO A 151 3.90 14.91 -14.11
C PRO A 151 3.01 14.62 -15.32
N ALA A 152 1.80 15.19 -15.32
CA ALA A 152 0.91 15.19 -16.45
C ALA A 152 0.23 16.55 -16.54
N ARG A 153 -0.14 16.97 -17.76
CA ARG A 153 -0.72 18.28 -17.95
C ARG A 153 -2.07 18.46 -17.25
N THR A 154 -2.88 17.42 -17.28
CA THR A 154 -4.26 17.47 -16.78
C THR A 154 -4.47 16.64 -15.52
N GLU A 155 -3.69 15.58 -15.33
CA GLU A 155 -3.84 14.63 -14.23
C GLU A 155 -2.47 14.28 -13.63
N PRO A 156 -1.76 15.23 -13.02
CA PRO A 156 -0.53 14.91 -12.31
C PRO A 156 -0.82 14.03 -11.08
N LEU A 157 0.10 13.13 -10.76
CA LEU A 157 0.01 12.26 -9.61
C LEU A 157 1.23 12.43 -8.73
N GLY A 158 1.03 12.75 -7.46
CA GLY A 158 1.98 12.58 -6.38
C GLY A 158 1.56 11.41 -5.51
N TYR A 159 2.52 10.58 -5.15
CA TYR A 159 2.29 9.43 -4.30
C TYR A 159 3.40 9.31 -3.27
N ALA A 160 3.01 9.03 -2.03
CA ALA A 160 3.94 8.72 -0.96
C ALA A 160 3.39 7.55 -0.15
N SER A 161 4.25 6.68 0.33
CA SER A 161 3.88 5.57 1.19
C SER A 161 4.88 5.39 2.32
N GLN A 162 4.37 4.99 3.47
CA GLN A 162 5.13 4.66 4.66
C GLN A 162 4.80 3.23 5.08
N ALA A 163 5.76 2.54 5.67
CA ALA A 163 5.57 1.21 6.23
C ALA A 163 5.88 1.21 7.72
N TYR A 164 5.05 0.51 8.46
CA TYR A 164 5.23 0.22 9.89
C TYR A 164 5.28 -1.29 10.09
N TRP A 165 6.06 -1.75 11.05
CA TRP A 165 6.05 -3.14 11.46
C TRP A 165 5.35 -3.27 12.79
N VAL A 166 4.14 -3.80 12.75
CA VAL A 166 3.25 -3.80 13.92
C VAL A 166 3.08 -5.19 14.52
N THR A 167 2.73 -5.19 15.80
CA THR A 167 2.21 -6.34 16.52
C THR A 167 0.86 -5.96 17.14
N GLY A 168 0.04 -6.94 17.44
CA GLY A 168 -1.25 -6.69 18.07
C GLY A 168 -2.25 -7.79 17.84
N THR A 169 -3.52 -7.42 17.64
CA THR A 169 -4.60 -8.37 17.41
C THR A 169 -5.53 -7.93 16.28
N VAL A 170 -6.01 -8.90 15.51
CA VAL A 170 -7.15 -8.75 14.58
C VAL A 170 -8.22 -9.73 15.02
N LEU A 171 -9.41 -9.25 15.35
CA LEU A 171 -10.52 -10.06 15.89
C LEU A 171 -10.13 -10.95 17.07
N GLY A 172 -9.24 -10.42 17.94
CA GLY A 172 -8.72 -11.11 19.12
C GLY A 172 -7.59 -12.11 18.83
N GLU A 173 -7.27 -12.42 17.59
CA GLU A 173 -6.15 -13.30 17.23
C GLU A 173 -4.83 -12.50 17.18
N PRO A 174 -3.75 -12.95 17.85
CA PRO A 174 -2.45 -12.29 17.80
C PRO A 174 -1.87 -12.28 16.36
N VAL A 175 -1.34 -11.13 15.96
CA VAL A 175 -0.74 -10.91 14.65
C VAL A 175 0.56 -10.11 14.73
N GLU A 176 1.43 -10.31 13.76
CA GLU A 176 2.62 -9.48 13.49
C GLU A 176 2.78 -9.33 11.98
N GLY A 177 3.11 -8.13 11.50
CA GLY A 177 3.38 -7.90 10.09
C GLY A 177 3.39 -6.43 9.70
N PRO A 178 3.46 -6.14 8.40
CA PRO A 178 3.50 -4.78 7.91
C PRO A 178 2.13 -4.12 7.86
N VAL A 179 2.13 -2.82 8.15
CA VAL A 179 1.06 -1.87 7.82
C VAL A 179 1.63 -0.84 6.88
N PHE A 180 0.96 -0.61 5.76
CA PHE A 180 1.29 0.45 4.81
C PHE A 180 0.34 1.61 4.97
N PHE A 181 0.85 2.83 4.78
CA PHE A 181 0.05 4.03 4.82
C PHE A 181 0.34 4.88 3.59
N ASP A 182 -0.57 4.84 2.63
CA ASP A 182 -0.46 5.46 1.33
C ASP A 182 -1.12 6.84 1.31
N HIS A 183 -0.48 7.79 0.63
CA HIS A 183 -0.95 9.16 0.46
C HIS A 183 -0.95 9.52 -1.02
N LEU A 184 -2.14 9.82 -1.54
CA LEU A 184 -2.33 10.14 -2.95
C LEU A 184 -2.68 11.62 -3.11
N TYR A 185 -1.85 12.32 -3.87
CA TYR A 185 -1.97 13.75 -4.17
C TYR A 185 -2.29 13.92 -5.64
N PHE A 186 -3.42 14.55 -5.93
CA PHE A 186 -3.84 14.87 -7.28
C PHE A 186 -4.79 16.06 -7.29
N GLN A 187 -5.33 16.40 -8.44
CA GLN A 187 -6.22 17.55 -8.56
C GLN A 187 -7.48 17.36 -7.73
N HIS A 188 -7.96 18.46 -7.17
CA HIS A 188 -9.13 18.49 -6.30
C HIS A 188 -10.37 17.91 -6.96
N GLY A 189 -11.13 17.12 -6.20
CA GLY A 189 -12.46 16.67 -6.54
C GLY A 189 -12.57 15.33 -7.26
N ALA A 190 -11.47 14.58 -7.43
CA ALA A 190 -11.52 13.28 -8.05
C ALA A 190 -11.04 12.17 -7.10
N GLU A 191 -11.61 10.99 -7.25
CA GLU A 191 -11.13 9.78 -6.60
C GLU A 191 -10.08 9.08 -7.47
N TRP A 192 -9.17 8.30 -6.84
CA TRP A 192 -8.18 7.49 -7.57
C TRP A 192 -8.79 6.66 -8.71
N LYS A 193 -9.96 6.06 -8.49
CA LYS A 193 -10.66 5.24 -9.49
C LYS A 193 -11.17 6.01 -10.71
N GLU A 194 -11.20 7.32 -10.67
CA GLU A 194 -11.63 8.19 -11.75
C GLU A 194 -10.46 8.70 -12.58
N TYR A 195 -9.23 8.52 -12.07
CA TYR A 195 -8.02 8.99 -12.72
C TYR A 195 -7.54 8.03 -13.80
N ARG A 196 -6.99 8.60 -14.85
CA ARG A 196 -6.35 7.88 -15.96
C ARG A 196 -5.27 6.91 -15.47
N TRP A 197 -4.56 7.25 -14.42
CA TRP A 197 -3.55 6.38 -13.79
C TRP A 197 -4.11 5.01 -13.43
N TYR A 198 -5.28 4.97 -12.85
CA TYR A 198 -5.96 3.74 -12.47
C TYR A 198 -6.73 3.11 -13.64
N ILE A 199 -7.60 3.89 -14.31
CA ILE A 199 -8.54 3.34 -15.31
C ILE A 199 -7.88 2.92 -16.61
N ASP A 200 -6.68 3.42 -16.93
CA ASP A 200 -6.02 3.21 -18.23
C ASP A 200 -4.56 2.76 -18.09
N LEU A 201 -3.75 3.41 -17.26
CA LEU A 201 -2.30 3.24 -17.27
C LEU A 201 -1.78 2.14 -16.35
N GLN A 202 -2.34 1.94 -15.19
CA GLN A 202 -1.86 0.94 -14.22
C GLN A 202 -1.96 -0.48 -14.80
N VAL A 203 -0.86 -1.20 -14.80
CA VAL A 203 -0.79 -2.63 -15.14
C VAL A 203 -0.65 -3.46 -13.88
N SER A 204 0.31 -3.12 -13.03
CA SER A 204 0.46 -3.70 -11.70
C SER A 204 0.91 -2.66 -10.69
N TRP A 205 0.47 -2.86 -9.46
CA TRP A 205 0.79 -2.06 -8.28
C TRP A 205 1.17 -3.01 -7.17
N ASN A 206 2.44 -3.04 -6.81
CA ASN A 206 3.02 -3.99 -5.87
C ASN A 206 3.64 -3.22 -4.70
N VAL A 207 3.15 -3.48 -3.49
CA VAL A 207 3.74 -2.97 -2.26
C VAL A 207 4.07 -4.14 -1.35
N PHE A 208 5.23 -4.11 -0.71
CA PHE A 208 5.69 -5.22 0.13
C PHE A 208 6.58 -4.74 1.27
N ALA A 209 6.62 -5.53 2.33
CA ALA A 209 7.67 -5.43 3.34
C ALA A 209 8.07 -6.82 3.84
N ASN A 210 9.37 -6.98 4.10
CA ASN A 210 10.00 -8.21 4.53
C ASN A 210 10.85 -7.95 5.77
N LYS A 211 10.70 -8.78 6.80
CA LYS A 211 11.56 -8.79 7.98
C LYS A 211 12.48 -10.00 7.94
N PHE A 212 13.76 -9.78 8.11
CA PHE A 212 14.79 -10.80 8.05
C PHE A 212 15.30 -11.18 9.44
N ASP A 213 16.03 -12.30 9.53
CA ASP A 213 16.54 -12.85 10.80
C ASP A 213 17.66 -12.00 11.42
N ASP A 214 18.28 -11.11 10.66
CA ASP A 214 19.20 -10.09 11.15
C ASP A 214 18.50 -8.86 11.75
N GLY A 215 17.15 -8.86 11.74
CA GLY A 215 16.31 -7.78 12.24
C GLY A 215 16.08 -6.66 11.24
N SER A 216 16.70 -6.69 10.05
CA SER A 216 16.46 -5.70 9.01
C SER A 216 15.07 -5.82 8.41
N ILE A 217 14.52 -4.69 7.96
CA ILE A 217 13.22 -4.64 7.27
C ILE A 217 13.42 -3.94 5.93
N GLU A 218 13.05 -4.65 4.86
CA GLU A 218 12.96 -4.13 3.51
C GLU A 218 11.52 -3.69 3.24
N PHE A 219 11.32 -2.49 2.71
CA PHE A 219 10.05 -1.98 2.24
C PHE A 219 10.16 -1.54 0.80
N GLY A 220 9.22 -1.91 -0.04
CA GLY A 220 9.24 -1.54 -1.45
C GLY A 220 7.88 -1.26 -2.05
N HIS A 221 7.90 -0.38 -3.05
CA HIS A 221 6.76 -0.08 -3.88
C HIS A 221 7.18 -0.09 -5.34
N ILE A 222 6.55 -0.97 -6.13
CA ILE A 222 6.90 -1.17 -7.53
C ILE A 222 5.64 -1.09 -8.37
N VAL A 223 5.61 -0.10 -9.26
CA VAL A 223 4.51 0.14 -10.20
C VAL A 223 4.97 -0.13 -11.60
N ARG A 224 4.20 -0.92 -12.35
CA ARG A 224 4.34 -1.10 -13.78
C ARG A 224 3.07 -0.63 -14.46
N GLY A 225 3.21 0.30 -15.39
CA GLY A 225 2.11 0.86 -16.15
C GLY A 225 2.38 0.88 -17.65
N ARG A 226 1.43 1.38 -18.39
CA ARG A 226 1.50 1.65 -19.84
C ARG A 226 2.17 2.97 -20.12
N GLN A 227 2.54 3.21 -21.37
CA GLN A 227 3.05 4.49 -21.90
C GLN A 227 4.29 5.00 -21.12
N GLY A 228 5.15 4.09 -20.67
CA GLY A 228 6.36 4.44 -19.90
C GLY A 228 6.11 4.86 -18.46
N TRP A 229 4.86 4.81 -17.97
CA TRP A 229 4.60 5.06 -16.56
C TRP A 229 5.06 3.87 -15.71
N SER A 230 6.09 4.08 -14.93
CA SER A 230 6.57 3.10 -13.95
C SER A 230 7.38 3.79 -12.87
N ALA A 231 7.42 3.16 -11.70
CA ALA A 231 8.28 3.55 -10.60
C ALA A 231 8.60 2.32 -9.75
N GLY A 232 9.85 2.17 -9.34
CA GLY A 232 10.28 1.15 -8.40
C GLY A 232 11.16 1.79 -7.34
N VAL A 233 10.73 1.78 -6.09
CA VAL A 233 11.51 2.27 -4.96
C VAL A 233 11.53 1.19 -3.90
N VAL A 234 12.72 0.79 -3.48
CA VAL A 234 12.92 -0.17 -2.39
C VAL A 234 13.89 0.44 -1.39
N VAL A 235 13.59 0.33 -0.12
CA VAL A 235 14.33 0.92 0.98
C VAL A 235 14.55 -0.09 2.10
N GLU A 236 15.68 0.01 2.79
CA GLU A 236 16.01 -0.73 4.00
C GLU A 236 16.55 0.24 5.04
N GLY A 237 15.82 0.43 6.14
CA GLY A 237 16.13 1.50 7.08
C GLY A 237 16.05 2.88 6.40
N ASP A 238 17.18 3.59 6.35
CA ASP A 238 17.36 4.90 5.68
C ASP A 238 18.03 4.79 4.30
N ARG A 239 18.34 3.58 3.86
CA ARG A 239 19.11 3.32 2.64
C ARG A 239 18.21 2.94 1.47
N ALA A 240 18.30 3.66 0.36
CA ALA A 240 17.71 3.26 -0.90
C ALA A 240 18.42 2.02 -1.45
N MET A 241 17.70 0.91 -1.59
CA MET A 241 18.16 -0.32 -2.22
C MET A 241 17.96 -0.29 -3.72
N ALA A 242 16.86 0.33 -4.15
CA ALA A 242 16.55 0.57 -5.55
C ALA A 242 15.76 1.86 -5.70
N VAL A 243 16.05 2.61 -6.75
CA VAL A 243 15.22 3.70 -7.26
C VAL A 243 15.27 3.64 -8.77
N CYS A 244 14.13 3.45 -9.43
CA CYS A 244 14.04 3.24 -10.86
C CYS A 244 12.72 3.78 -11.40
N THR A 245 12.76 4.42 -12.56
CA THR A 245 11.57 4.89 -13.29
C THR A 245 11.39 4.20 -14.65
N ASP A 246 12.20 3.17 -14.94
CA ASP A 246 12.05 2.25 -16.09
C ASP A 246 11.94 0.81 -15.56
N VAL A 247 10.82 0.52 -14.90
CA VAL A 247 10.53 -0.82 -14.39
C VAL A 247 10.08 -1.72 -15.53
N ARG A 248 10.75 -2.85 -15.71
CA ARG A 248 10.31 -3.93 -16.59
C ARG A 248 9.68 -5.03 -15.76
N GLY A 249 8.74 -5.75 -16.34
CA GLY A 249 8.07 -6.81 -15.60
C GLY A 249 7.50 -7.86 -16.55
N ASP A 250 7.43 -9.08 -16.07
CA ASP A 250 6.74 -10.18 -16.71
C ASP A 250 5.99 -11.00 -15.66
N PHE A 251 4.88 -11.64 -16.05
CA PHE A 251 3.94 -12.24 -15.13
C PHE A 251 3.44 -13.59 -15.63
N THR A 252 3.25 -14.52 -14.73
CA THR A 252 2.49 -15.75 -14.95
C THR A 252 1.11 -15.57 -14.34
N LEU A 253 0.07 -15.84 -15.11
CA LEU A 253 -1.32 -15.72 -14.67
C LEU A 253 -1.95 -17.10 -14.56
N ASP A 254 -2.85 -17.28 -13.58
CA ASP A 254 -3.77 -18.41 -13.57
C ASP A 254 -4.94 -18.19 -14.55
N ASP A 255 -5.82 -19.18 -14.65
CA ASP A 255 -6.98 -19.14 -15.54
C ASP A 255 -7.97 -18.02 -15.19
N GLU A 256 -7.98 -17.59 -13.94
CA GLU A 256 -8.81 -16.49 -13.46
C GLU A 256 -8.17 -15.11 -13.61
N GLY A 257 -6.89 -15.05 -14.00
CA GLY A 257 -6.11 -13.83 -14.23
C GLY A 257 -5.42 -13.27 -13.00
N TYR A 258 -5.29 -14.05 -11.92
CA TYR A 258 -4.40 -13.68 -10.81
C TYR A 258 -2.95 -13.98 -11.16
N VAL A 259 -2.05 -13.20 -10.62
CA VAL A 259 -0.61 -13.38 -10.81
C VAL A 259 -0.11 -14.48 -9.89
N THR A 260 0.29 -15.62 -10.44
CA THR A 260 0.92 -16.71 -9.68
C THR A 260 2.40 -16.50 -9.48
N GLY A 261 3.05 -15.79 -10.40
CA GLY A 261 4.45 -15.40 -10.33
C GLY A 261 4.71 -14.16 -11.17
N GLY A 262 5.69 -13.36 -10.77
CA GLY A 262 6.09 -12.18 -11.52
C GLY A 262 7.51 -11.78 -11.21
N ALA A 263 8.17 -11.09 -12.14
CA ALA A 263 9.46 -10.48 -11.92
C ALA A 263 9.40 -8.99 -12.26
N TYR A 264 9.98 -8.18 -11.41
CA TYR A 264 10.17 -6.75 -11.61
C TYR A 264 11.67 -6.49 -11.73
N ASP A 265 12.11 -6.15 -12.93
CA ASP A 265 13.50 -5.74 -13.19
C ASP A 265 13.63 -4.23 -12.98
N LEU A 266 14.42 -3.83 -12.02
CA LEU A 266 14.75 -2.44 -11.67
C LEU A 266 16.15 -2.07 -12.17
N GLY A 267 16.58 -2.65 -13.27
CA GLY A 267 17.84 -2.35 -13.93
C GLY A 267 19.04 -2.73 -13.05
N ARG A 268 19.93 -1.80 -12.79
CA ARG A 268 21.15 -2.05 -12.02
C ARG A 268 20.93 -2.46 -10.56
N ALA A 269 19.77 -2.15 -10.02
CA ALA A 269 19.43 -2.51 -8.66
C ALA A 269 19.08 -4.00 -8.50
N GLY A 270 18.71 -4.67 -9.60
CA GLY A 270 18.36 -6.08 -9.63
C GLY A 270 16.89 -6.35 -9.86
N THR A 271 16.49 -7.57 -9.61
CA THR A 271 15.13 -8.07 -9.86
C THR A 271 14.45 -8.44 -8.55
N TRP A 272 13.18 -8.08 -8.41
CA TRP A 272 12.30 -8.54 -7.34
C TRP A 272 11.24 -9.47 -7.91
N ASN A 273 11.14 -10.66 -7.32
CA ASN A 273 10.20 -11.69 -7.76
C ASN A 273 9.00 -11.71 -6.83
N PHE A 274 7.81 -11.61 -7.40
CA PHE A 274 6.55 -11.83 -6.71
C PHE A 274 6.13 -13.30 -6.84
N SER A 275 5.65 -13.88 -5.75
CA SER A 275 5.01 -15.18 -5.68
C SER A 275 3.62 -14.99 -5.07
N GLY A 276 2.58 -15.28 -5.84
CA GLY A 276 1.18 -15.17 -5.40
C GLY A 276 0.79 -16.30 -4.46
N ASP A 277 -0.06 -15.99 -3.49
CA ASP A 277 -0.70 -16.96 -2.62
C ASP A 277 -2.17 -17.09 -3.02
N SER A 278 -2.57 -18.25 -3.52
CA SER A 278 -3.94 -18.50 -3.99
C SER A 278 -4.98 -18.36 -2.87
N SER A 279 -4.60 -18.62 -1.62
CA SER A 279 -5.48 -18.43 -0.46
C SER A 279 -5.72 -16.96 -0.13
N GLN A 280 -4.92 -16.06 -0.70
CA GLN A 280 -5.02 -14.61 -0.51
C GLN A 280 -5.55 -13.86 -1.73
N GLN A 281 -6.16 -14.55 -2.68
CA GLN A 281 -6.85 -13.95 -3.83
C GLN A 281 -8.19 -13.36 -3.40
N MET A 282 -8.48 -12.12 -3.83
CA MET A 282 -9.73 -11.42 -3.51
C MET A 282 -10.82 -11.74 -4.55
N GLY A 283 -11.46 -12.86 -4.41
CA GLY A 283 -12.47 -13.38 -5.36
C GLY A 283 -13.74 -12.52 -5.50
N GLY A 284 -14.10 -11.76 -4.48
CA GLY A 284 -15.33 -10.95 -4.44
C GLY A 284 -15.31 -9.65 -5.24
N PHE A 285 -14.16 -9.22 -5.79
CA PHE A 285 -14.08 -8.02 -6.60
C PHE A 285 -14.62 -8.24 -8.02
N ASN A 286 -15.31 -7.24 -8.56
CA ASN A 286 -15.87 -7.31 -9.91
C ASN A 286 -14.76 -7.36 -10.98
N LYS A 287 -14.42 -8.58 -11.38
CA LYS A 287 -13.33 -8.90 -12.32
C LYS A 287 -13.54 -8.34 -13.72
N ALA A 288 -14.79 -8.14 -14.14
CA ALA A 288 -15.12 -7.62 -15.48
C ALA A 288 -14.96 -6.11 -15.60
N ARG A 289 -14.91 -5.41 -14.48
CA ARG A 289 -14.79 -3.96 -14.47
C ARG A 289 -13.32 -3.56 -14.58
N TRP A 290 -13.02 -2.51 -15.34
CA TRP A 290 -11.68 -1.91 -15.46
C TRP A 290 -10.56 -2.85 -15.94
N GLY A 291 -10.81 -3.64 -16.99
CA GLY A 291 -9.73 -4.40 -17.64
C GLY A 291 -9.22 -5.58 -16.84
N GLY A 292 -10.11 -6.29 -16.19
CA GLY A 292 -9.78 -7.52 -15.47
C GLY A 292 -9.01 -7.30 -14.18
N TYR A 293 -9.41 -6.29 -13.37
CA TYR A 293 -8.79 -6.02 -12.08
C TYR A 293 -8.74 -7.25 -11.17
N ARG A 294 -7.58 -7.45 -10.55
CA ARG A 294 -7.31 -8.47 -9.54
C ARG A 294 -6.53 -7.86 -8.39
N ALA A 295 -6.88 -8.25 -7.16
CA ALA A 295 -6.13 -7.91 -5.97
C ALA A 295 -5.84 -9.18 -5.17
N GLN A 296 -4.64 -9.29 -4.63
CA GLN A 296 -4.18 -10.48 -3.94
C GLN A 296 -3.00 -10.21 -3.01
N GLY A 297 -2.85 -11.07 -2.01
CA GLY A 297 -1.65 -11.16 -1.21
C GLY A 297 -0.61 -12.11 -1.79
N GLY A 298 0.59 -12.06 -1.26
CA GLY A 298 1.70 -12.91 -1.65
C GLY A 298 3.01 -12.47 -1.00
N LEU A 299 4.11 -12.77 -1.67
CA LEU A 299 5.45 -12.42 -1.20
C LEU A 299 6.30 -11.87 -2.35
N THR A 300 6.93 -10.72 -2.15
CA THR A 300 7.91 -10.15 -3.10
C THR A 300 9.29 -10.18 -2.47
N ARG A 301 10.27 -10.76 -3.16
CA ARG A 301 11.65 -10.85 -2.69
C ARG A 301 12.65 -10.50 -3.78
N ARG A 302 13.76 -9.90 -3.37
CA ARG A 302 14.90 -9.68 -4.26
C ARG A 302 15.49 -11.01 -4.70
N GLN A 303 15.78 -11.16 -5.98
CA GLN A 303 16.48 -12.32 -6.52
C GLN A 303 17.90 -12.40 -5.97
N GLY A 304 18.29 -13.58 -5.48
CA GLY A 304 19.62 -13.80 -4.91
C GLY A 304 19.82 -13.24 -3.49
N ASP A 305 18.76 -12.78 -2.82
CA ASP A 305 18.85 -12.44 -1.39
C ASP A 305 18.91 -13.71 -0.56
N GLU A 306 20.04 -13.93 0.11
CA GLU A 306 20.32 -15.12 0.91
C GLU A 306 19.84 -15.01 2.37
N ARG A 307 19.41 -13.81 2.79
CA ARG A 307 18.89 -13.61 4.17
C ARG A 307 17.67 -14.48 4.40
N LYS A 308 17.57 -15.01 5.61
CA LYS A 308 16.40 -15.79 6.01
C LYS A 308 15.24 -14.86 6.30
N LEU A 309 14.15 -15.03 5.54
CA LEU A 309 12.90 -14.33 5.81
C LEU A 309 12.27 -14.85 7.11
N VAL A 310 11.95 -13.96 8.02
CA VAL A 310 11.20 -14.27 9.26
C VAL A 310 9.71 -14.10 9.02
N ASN A 311 9.33 -12.98 8.40
CA ASN A 311 7.95 -12.65 8.05
C ASN A 311 7.96 -11.63 6.90
N GLY A 312 6.91 -11.62 6.09
CA GLY A 312 6.76 -10.68 5.01
C GLY A 312 5.38 -10.78 4.38
N TRP A 313 4.97 -9.71 3.75
CA TRP A 313 3.72 -9.66 3.03
C TRP A 313 3.77 -8.67 1.88
N THR A 314 3.08 -9.02 0.81
CA THR A 314 2.90 -8.20 -0.38
C THR A 314 1.44 -8.02 -0.67
N TRP A 315 1.04 -6.79 -0.98
CA TRP A 315 -0.20 -6.49 -1.66
C TRP A 315 0.08 -6.24 -3.14
N LEU A 316 -0.58 -7.01 -3.99
CA LEU A 316 -0.52 -6.84 -5.43
C LEU A 316 -1.90 -6.54 -5.99
N GLU A 317 -2.02 -5.41 -6.68
CA GLU A 317 -3.12 -5.12 -7.60
C GLU A 317 -2.63 -5.24 -9.03
N CYS A 318 -3.41 -5.84 -9.90
CA CYS A 318 -3.10 -5.91 -11.32
C CYS A 318 -4.35 -5.87 -12.19
N PHE A 319 -4.13 -5.64 -13.48
CA PHE A 319 -5.16 -5.68 -14.51
C PHE A 319 -4.77 -6.76 -15.53
N ALA A 320 -5.36 -7.93 -15.40
CA ALA A 320 -5.02 -9.12 -16.19
C ALA A 320 -5.08 -8.87 -17.70
N ASP A 321 -6.11 -8.13 -18.17
CA ASP A 321 -6.26 -7.82 -19.59
C ASP A 321 -5.17 -6.88 -20.09
N ARG A 322 -4.69 -5.97 -19.21
CA ARG A 322 -3.58 -5.07 -19.55
C ARG A 322 -2.24 -5.80 -19.57
N ILE A 323 -2.01 -6.72 -18.64
CA ILE A 323 -0.83 -7.61 -18.65
C ILE A 323 -0.76 -8.36 -19.98
N LYS A 324 -1.90 -8.94 -20.43
CA LYS A 324 -1.98 -9.67 -21.71
C LYS A 324 -1.76 -8.75 -22.92
N SER A 325 -2.43 -7.60 -22.95
CA SER A 325 -2.35 -6.68 -24.10
C SER A 325 -1.00 -5.98 -24.27
N GLU A 326 -0.25 -5.81 -23.16
CA GLU A 326 1.13 -5.27 -23.19
C GLU A 326 2.19 -6.36 -23.47
N GLY A 327 1.78 -7.62 -23.67
CA GLY A 327 2.70 -8.72 -23.95
C GLY A 327 3.60 -9.09 -22.75
N LEU A 328 3.13 -8.88 -21.53
CA LEU A 328 3.90 -9.10 -20.30
C LEU A 328 3.64 -10.48 -19.68
N VAL A 329 2.94 -11.37 -20.37
CA VAL A 329 2.73 -12.75 -19.92
C VAL A 329 3.96 -13.58 -20.27
N ARG A 330 4.53 -14.26 -19.27
CA ARG A 330 5.54 -15.31 -19.52
C ARG A 330 4.91 -16.47 -20.30
N GLY A 331 5.54 -16.88 -21.36
CA GLY A 331 5.18 -18.07 -22.14
C GLY A 331 5.54 -19.36 -21.43
#